data_e144362bc170ec7dd60bf3a970514f61
#
_entry.id   e144362bc170ec7dd60bf3a970514f61
#
_cell.length_a   1.000
_cell.length_b   1.000
_cell.length_c   1.000
_cell.angle_alpha   90.00
_cell.angle_beta   90.00
_cell.angle_gamma   90.00
#
_symmetry.space_group_name_H-M   'P 1'
#
loop_
_entity.id
_entity.type
_entity.pdbx_description
1 polymer ?
#
loop_
_entity_poly.entity_id
_entity_poly.type
_entity_poly.pdbx_seq_one_letter_code
_entity_poly.pdbx_strand_id
1 'polypeptide(L)'
;MPPVKMYTGPYCPYCTMAKQFLKSQGVGEIEEIRVDRDPAAYAEMQQTTGQRSVPQIFIGVTHVGGFTDLYGLHQQGALKDLLEA
;
A
#
# COMPACT_ATOMS: atom_id res chain seq x y z
N MET A 1 -9.57 6.93 -11.09
CA MET A 1 -8.42 6.45 -10.29
C MET A 1 -8.75 5.08 -9.72
N PRO A 2 -7.87 4.09 -9.85
CA PRO A 2 -8.15 2.77 -9.26
C PRO A 2 -8.15 2.84 -7.73
N PRO A 3 -8.82 1.91 -7.06
CA PRO A 3 -8.83 1.89 -5.60
C PRO A 3 -7.43 1.61 -5.05
N VAL A 4 -7.11 2.27 -3.94
CA VAL A 4 -5.84 2.06 -3.24
C VAL A 4 -6.14 1.36 -1.93
N LYS A 5 -5.48 0.23 -1.70
CA LYS A 5 -5.61 -0.59 -0.50
C LYS A 5 -4.26 -0.76 0.15
N MET A 6 -4.23 -0.73 1.47
CA MET A 6 -2.99 -0.89 2.22
C MET A 6 -3.21 -1.73 3.46
N TYR A 7 -2.44 -2.81 3.58
CA TYR A 7 -2.34 -3.55 4.84
C TYR A 7 -1.38 -2.81 5.75
N THR A 8 -1.80 -2.56 6.99
CA THR A 8 -1.01 -1.79 7.95
C THR A 8 -0.97 -2.50 9.30
N GLY A 9 -0.12 -2.00 10.20
CA GLY A 9 -0.01 -2.50 11.57
C GLY A 9 0.19 -1.34 12.54
N PRO A 10 0.33 -1.65 13.86
CA PRO A 10 0.57 -0.63 14.86
C PRO A 10 2.03 -0.17 14.79
N TYR A 11 2.26 1.07 15.20
CA TYR A 11 3.61 1.63 15.33
C TYR A 11 4.44 1.43 14.06
N CYS A 12 3.84 1.73 12.92
CA CYS A 12 4.46 1.54 11.62
C CYS A 12 4.75 2.88 10.95
N PRO A 13 5.97 3.42 11.12
CA PRO A 13 6.31 4.71 10.48
C PRO A 13 6.20 4.67 8.97
N TYR A 14 6.59 3.56 8.35
CA TYR A 14 6.50 3.43 6.90
C TYR A 14 5.06 3.39 6.41
N CYS A 15 4.14 2.83 7.21
CA CYS A 15 2.72 2.89 6.88
C CYS A 15 2.22 4.35 6.85
N THR A 16 2.61 5.12 7.85
CA THR A 16 2.27 6.54 7.93
C THR A 16 2.85 7.32 6.75
N MET A 17 4.13 7.07 6.46
CA MET A 17 4.81 7.72 5.34
C MET A 17 4.13 7.39 4.01
N ALA A 18 3.77 6.13 3.81
CA ALA A 18 3.12 5.69 2.59
C ALA A 18 1.76 6.37 2.42
N LYS A 19 0.97 6.45 3.49
CA LYS A 19 -0.34 7.11 3.43
C LYS A 19 -0.19 8.60 3.08
N GLN A 20 0.74 9.28 3.74
CA GLN A 20 0.97 10.70 3.48
C GLN A 20 1.45 10.93 2.05
N PHE A 21 2.35 10.07 1.58
CA PHE A 21 2.88 10.20 0.24
C PHE A 21 1.80 9.98 -0.82
N LEU A 22 0.98 8.95 -0.66
CA LEU A 22 -0.12 8.68 -1.60
C LEU A 22 -1.11 9.84 -1.64
N LYS A 23 -1.42 10.43 -0.48
CA LYS A 23 -2.30 11.59 -0.44
C LYS A 23 -1.69 12.79 -1.16
N SER A 24 -0.38 12.97 -1.05
CA SER A 24 0.31 14.04 -1.78
C SER A 24 0.27 13.84 -3.30
N GLN A 25 0.05 12.61 -3.74
CA GLN A 25 -0.07 12.27 -5.17
C GLN A 25 -1.52 12.30 -5.64
N GLY A 26 -2.43 12.79 -4.83
CA GLY A 26 -3.82 12.98 -5.23
C GLY A 26 -4.76 11.85 -4.83
N VAL A 27 -4.29 10.86 -4.07
CA VAL A 27 -5.15 9.77 -3.60
C VAL A 27 -6.04 10.29 -2.49
N GLY A 28 -7.36 10.30 -2.73
CA GLY A 28 -8.31 10.83 -1.77
C GLY A 28 -8.64 9.84 -0.66
N GLU A 29 -8.72 8.56 -0.99
CA GLU A 29 -9.17 7.55 -0.06
C GLU A 29 -8.29 6.31 -0.16
N ILE A 30 -7.88 5.78 1.00
CA ILE A 30 -7.07 4.58 1.10
C ILE A 30 -7.83 3.59 1.96
N GLU A 31 -8.11 2.40 1.44
CA GLU A 31 -8.69 1.31 2.22
C GLU A 31 -7.59 0.72 3.08
N GLU A 32 -7.64 0.98 4.38
CA GLU A 32 -6.62 0.52 5.32
C GLU A 32 -7.11 -0.70 6.06
N ILE A 33 -6.29 -1.77 6.06
CA ILE A 33 -6.62 -3.04 6.72
C ILE A 33 -5.56 -3.30 7.78
N ARG A 34 -5.97 -3.27 9.05
CA ARG A 34 -5.06 -3.50 10.19
C ARG A 34 -4.89 -5.00 10.41
N VAL A 35 -3.71 -5.52 10.07
CA VAL A 35 -3.44 -6.96 10.18
C VAL A 35 -3.19 -7.39 11.62
N ASP A 36 -2.87 -6.46 12.52
CA ASP A 36 -2.72 -6.77 13.94
C ASP A 36 -4.07 -7.02 14.62
N ARG A 37 -5.17 -6.57 14.01
CA ARG A 37 -6.53 -6.71 14.55
C ARG A 37 -7.32 -7.81 13.87
N ASP A 38 -6.80 -8.35 12.76
CA ASP A 38 -7.54 -9.32 11.95
C ASP A 38 -6.57 -10.40 11.46
N PRO A 39 -6.48 -11.54 12.18
CA PRO A 39 -5.57 -12.62 11.77
C PRO A 39 -5.89 -13.18 10.37
N ALA A 40 -7.15 -13.17 9.97
CA ALA A 40 -7.53 -13.64 8.63
C ALA A 40 -6.99 -12.70 7.56
N ALA A 41 -7.03 -11.39 7.81
CA ALA A 41 -6.45 -10.41 6.90
C ALA A 41 -4.94 -10.56 6.80
N TYR A 42 -4.28 -10.87 7.91
CA TYR A 42 -2.83 -11.09 7.90
C TYR A 42 -2.47 -12.31 7.05
N ALA A 43 -3.22 -13.40 7.21
CA ALA A 43 -3.01 -14.61 6.41
C ALA A 43 -3.24 -14.32 4.92
N GLU A 44 -4.29 -13.58 4.60
CA GLU A 44 -4.58 -13.19 3.22
C GLU A 44 -3.44 -12.36 2.62
N MET A 45 -2.91 -11.40 3.39
CA MET A 45 -1.77 -10.60 2.94
C MET A 45 -0.58 -11.48 2.61
N GLN A 46 -0.25 -12.43 3.49
CA GLN A 46 0.88 -13.32 3.26
C GLN A 46 0.69 -14.19 2.02
N GLN A 47 -0.51 -14.70 1.80
CA GLN A 47 -0.82 -15.52 0.64
C GLN A 47 -0.76 -14.72 -0.66
N THR A 48 -1.29 -13.50 -0.62
CA THR A 48 -1.39 -12.66 -1.82
C THR A 48 -0.06 -12.03 -2.19
N THR A 49 0.73 -11.62 -1.20
CA THR A 49 1.97 -10.86 -1.45
C THR A 49 3.23 -11.68 -1.30
N GLY A 50 3.17 -12.80 -0.59
CA GLY A 50 4.36 -13.55 -0.20
C GLY A 50 5.20 -12.85 0.85
N GLN A 51 4.69 -11.76 1.45
CA GLN A 51 5.41 -10.95 2.41
C GLN A 51 4.71 -10.95 3.76
N ARG A 52 5.48 -10.72 4.82
CA ARG A 52 4.97 -10.64 6.18
C ARG A 52 5.02 -9.23 6.76
N SER A 53 5.71 -8.32 6.09
CA SER A 53 5.90 -6.95 6.56
C SER A 53 4.77 -6.05 6.13
N VAL A 54 4.59 -4.95 6.87
CA VAL A 54 3.68 -3.87 6.52
C VAL A 54 4.51 -2.60 6.33
N PRO A 55 4.09 -1.66 5.49
CA PRO A 55 2.85 -1.70 4.72
C PRO A 55 2.94 -2.63 3.50
N GLN A 56 1.79 -3.12 3.04
CA GLN A 56 1.68 -3.77 1.73
C GLN A 56 0.61 -3.03 0.97
N ILE A 57 0.99 -2.45 -0.16
CA ILE A 57 0.18 -1.49 -0.90
C ILE A 57 -0.29 -2.11 -2.22
N PHE A 58 -1.57 -1.91 -2.52
CA PHE A 58 -2.16 -2.31 -3.79
C PHE A 58 -2.79 -1.09 -4.45
N ILE A 59 -2.56 -0.94 -5.75
CA ILE A 59 -3.24 0.06 -6.58
C ILE A 59 -4.02 -0.74 -7.62
N GLY A 60 -5.35 -0.75 -7.46
CA GLY A 60 -6.17 -1.67 -8.23
C GLY A 60 -5.78 -3.10 -7.94
N VAL A 61 -5.46 -3.88 -8.97
CA VAL A 61 -5.01 -5.26 -8.82
C VAL A 61 -3.49 -5.38 -8.74
N THR A 62 -2.78 -4.27 -8.85
CA THR A 62 -1.32 -4.27 -8.86
C THR A 62 -0.77 -4.26 -7.44
N HIS A 63 0.03 -5.26 -7.10
CA HIS A 63 0.76 -5.28 -5.84
C HIS A 63 2.01 -4.41 -5.98
N VAL A 64 2.05 -3.30 -5.25
CA VAL A 64 3.19 -2.39 -5.26
C VAL A 64 4.26 -2.87 -4.29
N GLY A 65 3.87 -3.24 -3.08
CA GLY A 65 4.81 -3.62 -2.02
C GLY A 65 4.82 -2.61 -0.89
N GLY A 66 5.99 -2.36 -0.33
CA GLY A 66 6.15 -1.43 0.79
C GLY A 66 6.41 0.00 0.34
N PHE A 67 6.78 0.86 1.29
CA PHE A 67 7.02 2.27 1.00
C PHE A 67 8.18 2.47 0.02
N THR A 68 9.26 1.72 0.19
CA THR A 68 10.42 1.85 -0.70
C THR A 68 10.06 1.51 -2.14
N ASP A 69 9.25 0.48 -2.33
CA ASP A 69 8.77 0.10 -3.65
C ASP A 69 7.88 1.18 -4.24
N LEU A 70 6.99 1.75 -3.43
CA LEU A 70 6.11 2.83 -3.83
C LEU A 70 6.92 4.05 -4.29
N TYR A 71 7.90 4.44 -3.49
CA TYR A 71 8.73 5.60 -3.82
C TYR A 71 9.59 5.35 -5.06
N GLY A 72 10.06 4.11 -5.24
CA GLY A 72 10.80 3.72 -6.44
C GLY A 72 9.96 3.87 -7.70
N LEU A 73 8.69 3.46 -7.65
CA LEU A 73 7.78 3.67 -8.78
C LEU A 73 7.60 5.15 -9.08
N HIS A 74 7.49 5.97 -8.04
CA HIS A 74 7.36 7.41 -8.19
C HIS A 74 8.59 7.99 -8.92
N GLN A 75 9.78 7.59 -8.49
CA GLN A 75 11.03 8.08 -9.08
C GLN A 75 11.17 7.69 -10.56
N GLN A 76 10.58 6.56 -10.94
CA GLN A 76 10.60 6.08 -12.33
C GLN A 76 9.47 6.68 -13.17
N GLY A 77 8.58 7.47 -12.59
CA GLY A 77 7.42 8.01 -13.28
C GLY A 77 6.28 7.01 -13.47
N ALA A 78 6.43 5.79 -12.95
CA ALA A 78 5.45 4.72 -13.15
C ALA A 78 4.25 4.82 -12.19
N LEU A 79 4.42 5.47 -11.04
CA LEU A 79 3.32 5.58 -10.07
C LEU A 79 2.15 6.37 -10.63
N LYS A 80 2.43 7.46 -11.32
CA LYS A 80 1.40 8.30 -11.93
C LYS A 80 0.56 7.48 -12.91
N ASP A 81 1.21 6.65 -13.72
CA ASP A 81 0.50 5.81 -14.69
C ASP A 81 -0.43 4.82 -14.00
N LEU A 82 0.02 4.21 -12.89
CA LEU A 82 -0.81 3.30 -12.12
C LEU A 82 -2.03 4.01 -11.52
N LEU A 83 -1.84 5.21 -11.00
CA LEU A 83 -2.93 5.96 -10.37
C LEU A 83 -3.94 6.50 -11.38
N GLU A 84 -3.51 6.74 -12.60
CA GLU A 84 -4.37 7.26 -13.65
C GLU A 84 -5.06 6.18 -14.48
N ALA A 85 -4.71 4.93 -14.25
CA ALA A 85 -5.25 3.81 -15.04
C ALA A 85 -6.77 3.64 -14.89
#